data_cf90d51f57b3c78bfa32b64c432b7bb4
#
_entry.id   cf90d51f57b3c78bfa32b64c432b7bb4
#
_cell.length_a   1.000
_cell.length_b   1.000
_cell.length_c   1.000
_cell.angle_alpha   90.00
_cell.angle_beta   90.00
_cell.angle_gamma   90.00
#
_symmetry.space_group_name_H-M   'P 1'
#
loop_
_entity.id
_entity.type
_entity.pdbx_description
1 polymer ?
#
loop_
_entity_poly.entity_id
_entity_poly.type
_entity_poly.pdbx_seq_one_letter_code
_entity_poly.pdbx_strand_id
1 'polypeptide(L)'
;MSITEHKYNLADSDILTDVFLNIKMMIWRPEARAVVIGNSNKAVNTVDIPNAEKDGVSVYKRNSGGESVVLTENMLIISIAKNIEKFGNSKEMFNQYNNLIIEGLSKLGIKNLGLKGISDIAIGEKKILGSAMYRNKDRSFYHAVLNVSEDIDIITRYLRHPEREPDYRSGRSHKEFVTSISKEHKKFEFNEIKTILENVFSEHFGKEIEISEN
;
A
#
# COMPACT_ATOMS: atom_id res chain seq x y z
N MET A 1 11.39 10.59 24.06
CA MET A 1 9.95 10.50 23.83
C MET A 1 9.65 9.15 23.22
N SER A 2 8.67 8.42 23.75
CA SER A 2 8.26 7.10 23.23
C SER A 2 6.81 7.19 22.81
N ILE A 3 6.56 7.09 21.49
CA ILE A 3 5.20 6.99 20.96
C ILE A 3 4.70 5.54 21.15
N THR A 4 3.41 5.38 21.41
CA THR A 4 2.81 4.05 21.53
C THR A 4 2.67 3.41 20.15
N GLU A 5 3.27 2.24 19.96
CA GLU A 5 3.07 1.40 18.78
C GLU A 5 1.84 0.50 19.01
N HIS A 6 0.74 0.80 18.36
CA HIS A 6 -0.48 -0.02 18.44
C HIS A 6 -0.36 -1.25 17.54
N LYS A 7 -0.99 -2.36 17.95
CA LYS A 7 -1.18 -3.49 17.04
C LYS A 7 -2.04 -3.06 15.85
N TYR A 8 -1.68 -3.52 14.65
CA TYR A 8 -2.45 -3.23 13.43
C TYR A 8 -3.89 -3.75 13.56
N ASN A 9 -4.85 -2.84 13.45
CA ASN A 9 -6.29 -3.11 13.56
C ASN A 9 -7.10 -2.17 12.64
N LEU A 10 -6.55 -1.84 11.47
CA LEU A 10 -7.26 -1.03 10.47
C LEU A 10 -8.29 -1.88 9.71
N ALA A 11 -9.03 -1.26 8.79
CA ALA A 11 -10.20 -1.85 8.12
C ALA A 11 -9.95 -3.25 7.52
N ASP A 12 -8.74 -3.52 7.05
CA ASP A 12 -8.34 -4.79 6.45
C ASP A 12 -7.70 -5.79 7.43
N SER A 13 -7.74 -5.52 8.74
CA SER A 13 -7.06 -6.35 9.74
C SER A 13 -7.57 -7.80 9.75
N ASP A 14 -8.84 -7.99 9.49
CA ASP A 14 -9.51 -9.29 9.61
C ASP A 14 -9.55 -10.08 8.30
N ILE A 15 -9.22 -9.44 7.16
CA ILE A 15 -9.28 -10.10 5.85
C ILE A 15 -8.41 -11.38 5.78
N LEU A 16 -7.31 -11.41 6.52
CA LEU A 16 -6.42 -12.59 6.59
C LEU A 16 -7.02 -13.74 7.39
N THR A 17 -7.88 -13.45 8.37
CA THR A 17 -8.49 -14.43 9.27
C THR A 17 -9.88 -14.85 8.85
N ASP A 18 -10.50 -14.09 7.96
CA ASP A 18 -11.84 -14.41 7.42
C ASP A 18 -11.87 -15.77 6.71
N VAL A 19 -13.05 -16.33 6.64
CA VAL A 19 -13.30 -17.52 5.81
C VAL A 19 -13.67 -17.07 4.41
N PHE A 20 -12.89 -17.48 3.41
CA PHE A 20 -13.14 -17.21 2.00
C PHE A 20 -12.67 -18.41 1.14
N LEU A 21 -13.19 -18.51 -0.10
CA LEU A 21 -12.92 -19.66 -0.95
C LEU A 21 -11.44 -19.76 -1.35
N ASN A 22 -10.92 -18.78 -2.05
CA ASN A 22 -9.52 -18.79 -2.52
C ASN A 22 -8.82 -17.45 -2.36
N ILE A 23 -9.45 -16.37 -2.83
CA ILE A 23 -8.90 -15.00 -2.77
C ILE A 23 -9.98 -14.08 -2.20
N LYS A 24 -9.59 -13.20 -1.27
CA LYS A 24 -10.43 -12.12 -0.78
C LYS A 24 -9.71 -10.80 -0.99
N MET A 25 -10.40 -9.83 -1.56
CA MET A 25 -9.89 -8.49 -1.84
C MET A 25 -10.76 -7.43 -1.15
N MET A 26 -10.10 -6.41 -0.64
CA MET A 26 -10.72 -5.20 -0.12
C MET A 26 -9.97 -3.98 -0.64
N ILE A 27 -10.69 -3.01 -1.18
CA ILE A 27 -10.15 -1.67 -1.47
C ILE A 27 -10.85 -0.69 -0.57
N TRP A 28 -10.09 -0.02 0.28
CA TRP A 28 -10.61 0.87 1.29
C TRP A 28 -9.85 2.19 1.35
N ARG A 29 -10.49 3.19 1.94
CA ARG A 29 -9.95 4.52 2.11
C ARG A 29 -9.78 4.80 3.60
N PRO A 30 -8.61 5.24 4.07
CA PRO A 30 -8.43 5.61 5.46
C PRO A 30 -9.33 6.79 5.85
N GLU A 31 -9.96 6.72 7.02
CA GLU A 31 -10.81 7.80 7.55
C GLU A 31 -10.01 8.83 8.34
N ALA A 32 -8.85 8.44 8.83
CA ALA A 32 -7.95 9.29 9.62
C ALA A 32 -6.50 9.03 9.25
N ARG A 33 -5.65 10.02 9.55
CA ARG A 33 -4.20 9.88 9.38
C ARG A 33 -3.63 8.88 10.34
N ALA A 34 -2.76 8.02 9.83
CA ALA A 34 -2.02 7.04 10.60
C ALA A 34 -0.62 6.82 10.01
N VAL A 35 0.32 6.41 10.83
CA VAL A 35 1.58 5.84 10.37
C VAL A 35 1.55 4.34 10.60
N VAL A 36 1.94 3.57 9.59
CA VAL A 36 2.05 2.11 9.71
C VAL A 36 3.50 1.71 9.50
N ILE A 37 4.11 1.14 10.54
CA ILE A 37 5.49 0.66 10.50
C ILE A 37 5.55 -0.83 10.18
N GLY A 38 6.60 -1.25 9.46
CA GLY A 38 6.85 -2.67 9.17
C GLY A 38 7.24 -3.47 10.42
N ASN A 39 7.06 -4.78 10.38
CA ASN A 39 7.28 -5.67 11.53
C ASN A 39 8.69 -5.55 12.16
N SER A 40 9.72 -5.39 11.34
CA SER A 40 11.12 -5.24 11.81
C SER A 40 11.49 -3.82 12.24
N ASN A 41 10.64 -2.83 11.96
CA ASN A 41 10.93 -1.44 12.24
C ASN A 41 10.49 -1.05 13.66
N LYS A 42 11.12 0.03 14.17
CA LYS A 42 10.73 0.70 15.41
C LYS A 42 10.34 2.14 15.07
N ALA A 43 9.29 2.65 15.69
CA ALA A 43 8.82 4.01 15.44
C ALA A 43 9.94 5.06 15.62
N VAL A 44 10.78 4.89 16.64
CA VAL A 44 11.90 5.81 16.94
C VAL A 44 12.90 5.99 15.78
N ASN A 45 13.00 5.01 14.88
CA ASN A 45 13.94 5.07 13.76
C ASN A 45 13.31 5.66 12.50
N THR A 46 12.01 5.43 12.28
CA THR A 46 11.35 5.67 10.98
C THR A 46 10.30 6.77 11.02
N VAL A 47 9.82 7.16 12.21
CA VAL A 47 8.77 8.15 12.40
C VAL A 47 9.33 9.45 12.99
N ASP A 48 8.86 10.59 12.52
CA ASP A 48 9.04 11.87 13.20
C ASP A 48 8.04 11.93 14.39
N ILE A 49 8.48 11.41 15.53
CA ILE A 49 7.66 11.29 16.73
C ILE A 49 7.11 12.64 17.20
N PRO A 50 7.91 13.74 17.29
CA PRO A 50 7.39 15.04 17.70
C PRO A 50 6.22 15.53 16.83
N ASN A 51 6.31 15.37 15.51
CA ASN A 51 5.23 15.75 14.61
C ASN A 51 4.02 14.84 14.74
N ALA A 52 4.20 13.52 14.86
CA ALA A 52 3.11 12.57 15.02
C ALA A 52 2.33 12.82 16.34
N GLU A 53 3.02 13.02 17.46
CA GLU A 53 2.41 13.35 18.75
C GLU A 53 1.67 14.69 18.72
N LYS A 54 2.31 15.73 18.16
CA LYS A 54 1.70 17.07 18.05
C LYS A 54 0.37 17.06 17.28
N ASP A 55 0.28 16.24 16.23
CA ASP A 55 -0.88 16.18 15.34
C ASP A 55 -1.85 15.05 15.73
N GLY A 56 -1.59 14.29 16.81
CA GLY A 56 -2.44 13.19 17.28
C GLY A 56 -2.47 11.99 16.32
N VAL A 57 -1.40 11.78 15.54
CA VAL A 57 -1.32 10.70 14.55
C VAL A 57 -0.93 9.39 15.22
N SER A 58 -1.79 8.38 15.11
CA SER A 58 -1.54 7.04 15.67
C SER A 58 -0.50 6.28 14.85
N VAL A 59 0.31 5.47 15.54
CA VAL A 59 1.31 4.60 14.94
C VAL A 59 0.91 3.14 15.13
N TYR A 60 0.76 2.41 14.03
CA TYR A 60 0.41 0.99 14.01
C TYR A 60 1.58 0.15 13.52
N LYS A 61 1.70 -1.05 14.06
CA LYS A 61 2.71 -2.03 13.64
C LYS A 61 2.04 -3.19 12.93
N ARG A 62 2.37 -3.38 11.64
CA ARG A 62 1.84 -4.47 10.82
C ARG A 62 2.72 -5.73 10.90
N ASN A 63 2.14 -6.89 10.56
CA ASN A 63 2.86 -8.16 10.54
C ASN A 63 3.79 -8.32 9.31
N SER A 64 3.52 -7.59 8.22
CA SER A 64 4.38 -7.61 7.03
C SER A 64 5.65 -6.79 7.22
N GLY A 65 6.69 -7.13 6.47
CA GLY A 65 7.93 -6.36 6.41
C GLY A 65 7.79 -5.05 5.62
N GLY A 66 8.93 -4.47 5.24
CA GLY A 66 9.01 -3.23 4.47
C GLY A 66 9.07 -1.97 5.33
N GLU A 67 9.27 -0.83 4.67
CA GLU A 67 9.42 0.48 5.32
C GLU A 67 8.08 1.05 5.80
N SER A 68 8.17 2.11 6.60
CA SER A 68 7.00 2.80 7.15
C SER A 68 6.25 3.56 6.07
N VAL A 69 4.93 3.67 6.24
CA VAL A 69 4.04 4.42 5.35
C VAL A 69 3.13 5.34 6.15
N VAL A 70 2.73 6.44 5.56
CA VAL A 70 1.63 7.28 6.05
C VAL A 70 0.36 6.85 5.32
N LEU A 71 -0.74 6.74 6.03
CA LEU A 71 -2.07 6.54 5.49
C LEU A 71 -2.89 7.80 5.72
N THR A 72 -3.63 8.22 4.71
CA THR A 72 -4.52 9.38 4.76
C THR A 72 -5.76 9.14 3.91
N GLU A 73 -6.76 9.99 4.10
CA GLU A 73 -7.98 10.02 3.30
C GLU A 73 -7.75 10.29 1.80
N ASN A 74 -6.55 10.68 1.41
CA ASN A 74 -6.17 10.96 0.01
C ASN A 74 -5.45 9.77 -0.67
N MET A 75 -5.54 8.60 -0.05
CA MET A 75 -4.94 7.35 -0.52
C MET A 75 -5.99 6.25 -0.63
N LEU A 76 -5.70 5.23 -1.44
CA LEU A 76 -6.44 3.97 -1.47
C LEU A 76 -5.53 2.83 -1.00
N ILE A 77 -6.07 1.98 -0.15
CA ILE A 77 -5.41 0.77 0.32
C ILE A 77 -6.02 -0.42 -0.41
N ILE A 78 -5.17 -1.23 -1.02
CA ILE A 78 -5.56 -2.43 -1.75
C ILE A 78 -5.03 -3.61 -0.96
N SER A 79 -5.92 -4.42 -0.40
CA SER A 79 -5.60 -5.55 0.46
C SER A 79 -6.13 -6.84 -0.15
N ILE A 80 -5.27 -7.85 -0.26
CA ILE A 80 -5.58 -9.14 -0.89
C ILE A 80 -5.09 -10.26 0.02
N ALA A 81 -6.00 -11.09 0.50
CA ALA A 81 -5.69 -12.35 1.15
C ALA A 81 -5.89 -13.50 0.15
N LYS A 82 -4.96 -14.44 0.11
CA LYS A 82 -5.04 -15.62 -0.74
C LYS A 82 -4.66 -16.87 0.03
N ASN A 83 -5.45 -17.94 -0.11
CA ASN A 83 -5.08 -19.27 0.35
C ASN A 83 -3.93 -19.80 -0.52
N ILE A 84 -2.91 -20.35 0.11
CA ILE A 84 -1.71 -20.87 -0.57
C ILE A 84 -1.45 -22.32 -0.14
N GLU A 85 -1.26 -23.20 -1.09
CA GLU A 85 -0.95 -24.61 -0.82
C GLU A 85 0.56 -24.84 -0.61
N LYS A 86 1.39 -24.01 -1.21
CA LYS A 86 2.86 -24.05 -1.11
C LYS A 86 3.44 -22.65 -1.04
N PHE A 87 4.61 -22.52 -0.42
CA PHE A 87 5.38 -21.29 -0.45
C PHE A 87 5.79 -20.96 -1.90
N GLY A 88 4.92 -20.22 -2.60
CA GLY A 88 5.23 -19.68 -3.92
C GLY A 88 6.28 -18.55 -3.85
N ASN A 89 6.76 -18.13 -5.02
CA ASN A 89 7.71 -17.01 -5.14
C ASN A 89 6.98 -15.67 -4.83
N SER A 90 7.40 -14.99 -3.77
CA SER A 90 6.81 -13.68 -3.39
C SER A 90 6.91 -12.66 -4.52
N LYS A 91 8.01 -12.67 -5.28
CA LYS A 91 8.23 -11.74 -6.39
C LYS A 91 7.18 -11.94 -7.50
N GLU A 92 6.83 -13.18 -7.78
CA GLU A 92 5.78 -13.49 -8.77
C GLU A 92 4.41 -12.95 -8.31
N MET A 93 4.08 -13.11 -7.02
CA MET A 93 2.83 -12.58 -6.46
C MET A 93 2.81 -11.04 -6.49
N PHE A 94 3.89 -10.37 -6.11
CA PHE A 94 4.01 -8.91 -6.26
C PHE A 94 3.79 -8.49 -7.71
N ASN A 95 4.47 -9.13 -8.65
CA ASN A 95 4.35 -8.82 -10.06
C ASN A 95 2.93 -9.03 -10.57
N GLN A 96 2.27 -10.14 -10.20
CA GLN A 96 0.89 -10.42 -10.60
C GLN A 96 -0.06 -9.32 -10.15
N TYR A 97 -0.09 -9.01 -8.85
CA TYR A 97 -1.02 -8.01 -8.32
C TYR A 97 -0.69 -6.60 -8.79
N ASN A 98 0.59 -6.24 -8.82
CA ASN A 98 1.00 -4.92 -9.30
C ASN A 98 0.70 -4.74 -10.80
N ASN A 99 0.82 -5.77 -11.65
CA ASN A 99 0.45 -5.69 -13.05
C ASN A 99 -1.06 -5.50 -13.25
N LEU A 100 -1.91 -6.16 -12.44
CA LEU A 100 -3.36 -5.93 -12.47
C LEU A 100 -3.72 -4.51 -12.05
N ILE A 101 -3.03 -3.97 -11.06
CA ILE A 101 -3.20 -2.56 -10.66
C ILE A 101 -2.78 -1.62 -11.80
N ILE A 102 -1.62 -1.87 -12.44
CA ILE A 102 -1.16 -1.10 -13.60
C ILE A 102 -2.19 -1.18 -14.74
N GLU A 103 -2.73 -2.36 -15.02
CA GLU A 103 -3.77 -2.54 -16.03
C GLU A 103 -5.00 -1.66 -15.74
N GLY A 104 -5.53 -1.72 -14.51
CA GLY A 104 -6.68 -0.91 -14.12
C GLY A 104 -6.40 0.60 -14.22
N LEU A 105 -5.26 1.05 -13.72
CA LEU A 105 -4.87 2.46 -13.83
C LEU A 105 -4.65 2.88 -15.30
N SER A 106 -4.15 1.99 -16.14
CA SER A 106 -3.98 2.25 -17.57
C SER A 106 -5.33 2.38 -18.31
N LYS A 107 -6.35 1.60 -17.92
CA LYS A 107 -7.72 1.73 -18.43
C LYS A 107 -8.33 3.11 -18.12
N LEU A 108 -7.87 3.77 -17.04
CA LEU A 108 -8.22 5.17 -16.71
C LEU A 108 -7.43 6.21 -17.53
N GLY A 109 -6.52 5.77 -18.39
CA GLY A 109 -5.69 6.63 -19.23
C GLY A 109 -4.42 7.15 -18.54
N ILE A 110 -4.06 6.62 -17.36
CA ILE A 110 -2.80 6.96 -16.71
C ILE A 110 -1.65 6.32 -17.48
N LYS A 111 -0.67 7.14 -17.88
CA LYS A 111 0.45 6.73 -18.72
C LYS A 111 1.75 6.61 -17.94
N ASN A 112 2.77 6.03 -18.58
CA ASN A 112 4.12 5.86 -18.05
C ASN A 112 4.18 5.09 -16.72
N LEU A 113 3.20 4.20 -16.48
CA LEU A 113 3.18 3.29 -15.36
C LEU A 113 4.20 2.17 -15.55
N GLY A 114 4.87 1.79 -14.47
CA GLY A 114 5.81 0.67 -14.49
C GLY A 114 6.10 0.10 -13.12
N LEU A 115 6.48 -1.17 -13.09
CA LEU A 115 7.02 -1.82 -11.90
C LEU A 115 8.41 -1.26 -11.61
N LYS A 116 8.68 -0.95 -10.35
CA LYS A 116 10.00 -0.52 -9.87
C LYS A 116 10.40 -1.30 -8.62
N GLY A 117 11.68 -1.64 -8.54
CA GLY A 117 12.16 -2.48 -7.44
C GLY A 117 11.44 -3.84 -7.38
N ILE A 118 11.02 -4.25 -6.19
CA ILE A 118 10.32 -5.52 -5.96
C ILE A 118 8.81 -5.31 -5.85
N SER A 119 8.37 -4.18 -5.26
CA SER A 119 7.02 -4.01 -4.73
C SER A 119 6.38 -2.66 -5.05
N ASP A 120 7.01 -1.84 -5.89
CA ASP A 120 6.55 -0.49 -6.16
C ASP A 120 5.96 -0.35 -7.56
N ILE A 121 4.99 0.56 -7.71
CA ILE A 121 4.53 1.08 -9.00
C ILE A 121 4.90 2.56 -9.06
N ALA A 122 5.41 2.98 -10.21
CA ALA A 122 5.80 4.36 -10.47
C ALA A 122 5.19 4.90 -11.75
N ILE A 123 5.05 6.23 -11.81
CA ILE A 123 4.88 7.00 -13.04
C ILE A 123 6.26 7.56 -13.39
N GLY A 124 6.86 7.06 -14.49
CA GLY A 124 8.26 7.34 -14.79
C GLY A 124 9.18 6.85 -13.65
N GLU A 125 9.90 7.77 -13.01
CA GLU A 125 10.82 7.45 -11.90
C GLU A 125 10.25 7.80 -10.50
N LYS A 126 8.98 8.22 -10.41
CA LYS A 126 8.35 8.63 -9.14
C LYS A 126 7.33 7.60 -8.70
N LYS A 127 7.50 7.12 -7.49
CA LYS A 127 6.65 6.13 -6.86
C LYS A 127 5.26 6.69 -6.57
N ILE A 128 4.21 5.97 -6.99
CA ILE A 128 2.81 6.24 -6.64
C ILE A 128 2.21 5.17 -5.74
N LEU A 129 2.79 3.96 -5.73
CA LEU A 129 2.32 2.85 -4.91
C LEU A 129 3.49 2.08 -4.32
N GLY A 130 3.37 1.76 -3.05
CA GLY A 130 4.24 0.80 -2.38
C GLY A 130 3.45 -0.34 -1.80
N SER A 131 3.94 -1.57 -1.93
CA SER A 131 3.27 -2.74 -1.40
C SER A 131 4.15 -3.55 -0.46
N ALA A 132 3.51 -4.34 0.40
CA ALA A 132 4.15 -5.28 1.30
C ALA A 132 3.36 -6.59 1.34
N MET A 133 4.01 -7.67 1.75
CA MET A 133 3.38 -8.97 1.86
C MET A 133 3.74 -9.65 3.16
N TYR A 134 2.74 -10.18 3.83
CA TYR A 134 2.89 -11.14 4.91
C TYR A 134 2.49 -12.53 4.40
N ARG A 135 3.17 -13.57 4.85
CA ARG A 135 2.81 -14.95 4.55
C ARG A 135 2.97 -15.81 5.80
N ASN A 136 2.03 -16.68 5.99
CA ASN A 136 2.12 -17.80 6.90
C ASN A 136 2.08 -19.12 6.12
N LYS A 137 1.86 -20.22 6.80
CA LYS A 137 1.84 -21.57 6.24
C LYS A 137 0.76 -21.76 5.17
N ASP A 138 -0.43 -21.16 5.37
CA ASP A 138 -1.63 -21.46 4.61
C ASP A 138 -2.13 -20.28 3.79
N ARG A 139 -1.64 -19.05 4.08
CA ARG A 139 -2.16 -17.80 3.50
C ARG A 139 -1.08 -16.79 3.20
N SER A 140 -1.32 -15.99 2.17
CA SER A 140 -0.60 -14.75 1.90
C SER A 140 -1.53 -13.57 2.08
N PHE A 141 -0.97 -12.46 2.55
CA PHE A 141 -1.64 -11.17 2.65
C PHE A 141 -0.77 -10.12 1.98
N TYR A 142 -1.23 -9.63 0.85
CA TYR A 142 -0.65 -8.50 0.14
C TYR A 142 -1.43 -7.25 0.51
N HIS A 143 -0.75 -6.15 0.78
CA HIS A 143 -1.36 -4.85 0.91
C HIS A 143 -0.51 -3.77 0.26
N ALA A 144 -1.17 -2.83 -0.38
CA ALA A 144 -0.55 -1.73 -1.11
C ALA A 144 -1.21 -0.40 -0.74
N VAL A 145 -0.39 0.64 -0.72
CA VAL A 145 -0.84 2.02 -0.50
C VAL A 145 -0.65 2.78 -1.82
N LEU A 146 -1.76 3.14 -2.45
CA LEU A 146 -1.81 3.95 -3.67
C LEU A 146 -2.04 5.41 -3.30
N ASN A 147 -1.06 6.26 -3.63
CA ASN A 147 -1.20 7.70 -3.45
C ASN A 147 -2.03 8.29 -4.59
N VAL A 148 -3.31 8.54 -4.34
CA VAL A 148 -4.23 9.12 -5.33
C VAL A 148 -4.01 10.62 -5.45
N SER A 149 -4.03 11.35 -4.31
CA SER A 149 -3.97 12.81 -4.33
C SER A 149 -3.29 13.45 -3.11
N GLU A 150 -2.61 12.65 -2.26
CA GLU A 150 -1.96 13.22 -1.08
C GLU A 150 -0.75 14.05 -1.43
N ASP A 151 -0.58 15.12 -0.68
CA ASP A 151 0.62 15.96 -0.76
C ASP A 151 1.80 15.25 -0.08
N ILE A 152 2.93 15.28 -0.75
CA ILE A 152 4.17 14.65 -0.27
C ILE A 152 4.69 15.32 1.01
N ASP A 153 4.32 16.56 1.27
CA ASP A 153 4.68 17.25 2.50
C ASP A 153 4.08 16.55 3.75
N ILE A 154 2.91 15.94 3.62
CA ILE A 154 2.32 15.12 4.69
C ILE A 154 3.16 13.86 4.95
N ILE A 155 3.61 13.18 3.91
CA ILE A 155 4.49 12.01 4.04
C ILE A 155 5.82 12.41 4.70
N THR A 156 6.42 13.50 4.23
CA THR A 156 7.70 14.01 4.74
C THR A 156 7.58 14.51 6.19
N ARG A 157 6.40 14.97 6.59
CA ARG A 157 6.14 15.45 7.95
C ARG A 157 6.25 14.35 8.99
N TYR A 158 5.83 13.12 8.66
CA TYR A 158 5.76 12.03 9.63
C TYR A 158 6.81 10.95 9.45
N LEU A 159 7.44 10.84 8.26
CA LEU A 159 8.44 9.81 8.00
C LEU A 159 9.83 10.41 7.88
N ARG A 160 10.76 9.74 8.54
CA ARG A 160 12.20 9.95 8.33
C ARG A 160 12.64 9.31 7.02
N HIS A 161 13.81 9.68 6.54
CA HIS A 161 14.43 8.98 5.42
C HIS A 161 14.61 7.49 5.79
N PRO A 162 14.20 6.52 4.95
CA PRO A 162 14.30 5.11 5.28
C PRO A 162 15.75 4.65 5.33
N GLU A 163 16.07 3.74 6.25
CA GLU A 163 17.41 3.12 6.33
C GLU A 163 17.65 2.15 5.17
N ARG A 164 16.60 1.57 4.61
CA ARG A 164 16.65 0.67 3.45
C ARG A 164 15.82 1.25 2.33
N GLU A 165 16.42 1.34 1.17
CA GLU A 165 15.74 1.87 0.00
C GLU A 165 15.99 1.00 -1.23
N PRO A 166 15.05 0.98 -2.19
CA PRO A 166 15.29 0.29 -3.45
C PRO A 166 16.33 1.05 -4.28
N ASP A 167 17.14 0.32 -5.04
CA ASP A 167 18.25 0.88 -5.84
C ASP A 167 17.82 2.07 -6.70
N TYR A 168 16.61 2.00 -7.29
CA TYR A 168 16.11 3.08 -8.14
C TYR A 168 15.78 4.37 -7.39
N ARG A 169 15.74 4.37 -6.04
CA ARG A 169 15.55 5.57 -5.24
C ARG A 169 16.82 6.46 -5.23
N SER A 170 17.99 5.84 -5.19
CA SER A 170 19.29 6.53 -5.30
C SER A 170 19.46 7.72 -4.35
N GLY A 171 19.09 7.56 -3.08
CA GLY A 171 19.21 8.59 -2.04
C GLY A 171 18.23 9.74 -2.13
N ARG A 172 17.30 9.75 -3.09
CA ARG A 172 16.32 10.83 -3.26
C ARG A 172 15.45 11.00 -2.02
N SER A 173 15.17 12.25 -1.65
CA SER A 173 14.22 12.59 -0.61
C SER A 173 12.80 12.06 -0.92
N HIS A 174 11.89 12.06 0.04
CA HIS A 174 10.49 11.69 -0.25
C HIS A 174 9.87 12.60 -1.33
N LYS A 175 10.17 13.90 -1.30
CA LYS A 175 9.66 14.88 -2.28
C LYS A 175 10.11 14.62 -3.71
N GLU A 176 11.30 14.09 -3.88
CA GLU A 176 11.87 13.77 -5.20
C GLU A 176 11.44 12.36 -5.67
N PHE A 177 11.23 11.45 -4.72
CA PHE A 177 11.00 10.04 -5.00
C PHE A 177 9.53 9.65 -5.12
N VAL A 178 8.63 10.24 -4.31
CA VAL A 178 7.20 9.91 -4.26
C VAL A 178 6.39 10.97 -4.98
N THR A 179 5.28 10.56 -5.58
CA THR A 179 4.29 11.46 -6.18
C THR A 179 2.88 10.89 -5.99
N SER A 180 1.85 11.62 -6.44
CA SER A 180 0.47 11.16 -6.48
C SER A 180 -0.04 11.10 -7.91
N ILE A 181 -1.10 10.32 -8.15
CA ILE A 181 -1.75 10.26 -9.46
C ILE A 181 -2.21 11.63 -9.89
N SER A 182 -2.86 12.40 -9.02
CA SER A 182 -3.41 13.72 -9.34
C SER A 182 -2.34 14.77 -9.64
N LYS A 183 -1.11 14.58 -9.18
CA LYS A 183 0.01 15.47 -9.47
C LYS A 183 0.61 15.22 -10.86
N GLU A 184 0.64 13.98 -11.32
CA GLU A 184 1.22 13.60 -12.60
C GLU A 184 0.17 13.55 -13.74
N HIS A 185 -1.12 13.46 -13.38
CA HIS A 185 -2.26 13.42 -14.31
C HIS A 185 -3.42 14.30 -13.83
N LYS A 186 -4.59 14.13 -14.44
CA LYS A 186 -5.83 14.76 -13.96
C LYS A 186 -6.26 14.16 -12.61
N LYS A 187 -7.13 14.86 -11.91
CA LYS A 187 -7.78 14.37 -10.72
C LYS A 187 -8.77 13.25 -11.08
N PHE A 188 -8.78 12.19 -10.29
CA PHE A 188 -9.73 11.08 -10.38
C PHE A 188 -10.54 10.97 -9.09
N GLU A 189 -11.78 10.54 -9.20
CA GLU A 189 -12.58 10.19 -8.03
C GLU A 189 -12.14 8.83 -7.47
N PHE A 190 -12.14 8.69 -6.15
CA PHE A 190 -11.70 7.46 -5.48
C PHE A 190 -12.51 6.26 -5.92
N ASN A 191 -13.85 6.41 -6.06
CA ASN A 191 -14.72 5.33 -6.49
C ASN A 191 -14.46 4.91 -7.94
N GLU A 192 -14.04 5.81 -8.83
CA GLU A 192 -13.66 5.49 -10.21
C GLU A 192 -12.45 4.55 -10.21
N ILE A 193 -11.42 4.86 -9.41
CA ILE A 193 -10.23 4.01 -9.29
C ILE A 193 -10.60 2.68 -8.61
N LYS A 194 -11.38 2.70 -7.52
CA LYS A 194 -11.82 1.49 -6.83
C LYS A 194 -12.53 0.55 -7.78
N THR A 195 -13.58 1.04 -8.46
CA THR A 195 -14.40 0.22 -9.37
C THR A 195 -13.58 -0.40 -10.50
N ILE A 196 -12.70 0.35 -11.14
CA ILE A 196 -11.89 -0.21 -12.24
C ILE A 196 -10.92 -1.29 -11.75
N LEU A 197 -10.33 -1.12 -10.58
CA LEU A 197 -9.45 -2.13 -9.99
C LEU A 197 -10.23 -3.39 -9.61
N GLU A 198 -11.38 -3.25 -8.95
CA GLU A 198 -12.26 -4.39 -8.62
C GLU A 198 -12.68 -5.17 -9.86
N ASN A 199 -13.02 -4.47 -10.95
CA ASN A 199 -13.37 -5.09 -12.22
C ASN A 199 -12.20 -5.88 -12.82
N VAL A 200 -11.00 -5.29 -12.89
CA VAL A 200 -9.81 -5.97 -13.43
C VAL A 200 -9.46 -7.22 -12.63
N PHE A 201 -9.51 -7.15 -11.30
CA PHE A 201 -9.26 -8.31 -10.46
C PHE A 201 -10.36 -9.37 -10.62
N SER A 202 -11.62 -8.97 -10.70
CA SER A 202 -12.74 -9.88 -10.94
C SER A 202 -12.67 -10.55 -12.33
N GLU A 203 -12.30 -9.82 -13.37
CA GLU A 203 -12.06 -10.35 -14.70
C GLU A 203 -10.93 -11.40 -14.71
N HIS A 204 -9.85 -11.13 -13.97
CA HIS A 204 -8.69 -12.02 -13.91
C HIS A 204 -8.93 -13.30 -13.10
N PHE A 205 -9.55 -13.20 -11.94
CA PHE A 205 -9.72 -14.33 -11.01
C PHE A 205 -11.09 -15.00 -11.10
N GLY A 206 -12.07 -14.37 -11.75
CA GLY A 206 -13.42 -14.92 -11.92
C GLY A 206 -14.08 -15.26 -10.59
N LYS A 207 -14.55 -16.50 -10.44
CA LYS A 207 -15.24 -16.99 -9.23
C LYS A 207 -14.31 -17.27 -8.03
N GLU A 208 -13.00 -17.16 -8.22
CA GLU A 208 -12.04 -17.42 -7.15
C GLU A 208 -11.86 -16.24 -6.21
N ILE A 209 -12.29 -15.03 -6.61
CA ILE A 209 -12.14 -13.82 -5.82
C ILE A 209 -13.47 -13.36 -5.21
N GLU A 210 -13.42 -13.01 -3.94
CA GLU A 210 -14.47 -12.34 -3.20
C GLU A 210 -14.05 -10.87 -2.97
N ILE A 211 -14.90 -9.93 -3.40
CA ILE A 211 -14.68 -8.50 -3.13
C ILE A 211 -15.45 -8.13 -1.86
N SER A 212 -14.74 -7.67 -0.83
CA SER A 212 -15.35 -7.14 0.38
C SER A 212 -15.79 -5.70 0.16
N GLU A 213 -17.03 -5.41 0.49
CA GLU A 213 -17.51 -4.04 0.68
C GLU A 213 -16.98 -3.48 2.00
N ASN A 214 -16.64 -2.20 1.99
CA ASN A 214 -16.22 -1.45 3.18
C ASN A 214 -17.35 -0.53 3.60
#